data_68ac8ff840e91d209cb66a267100de1c
#
_entry.id   68ac8ff840e91d209cb66a267100de1c
#
_cell.length_a   1.000
_cell.length_b   1.000
_cell.length_c   1.000
_cell.angle_alpha   90.00
_cell.angle_beta   90.00
_cell.angle_gamma   90.00
#
_symmetry.space_group_name_H-M   'P 1'
#
loop_
_entity.id
_entity.type
_entity.pdbx_description
1 polymer ?
#
loop_
_entity_poly.entity_id
_entity_poly.type
_entity_poly.pdbx_seq_one_letter_code
_entity_poly.pdbx_strand_id
1 'polypeptide(L)'
;MEHLEKFRDDELSVTISELLVATADSSDPLLDDTVTELLHAMRMRMEMDVVFVSEFIDGRRMFRYVDLAPGAPNIEAGASNPAEESVCQRVVEGRVPELVQNLSALARTHADMPELPFQIGAHLSTPIVLKNQQVYGTLCCFSAAPRPDLVQADLDKLRMCATLVARKVDLNQSRGIVEPPPDWKLEPMDTYESPAWHQASRRAAR
;
A
#
# COMPACT_ATOMS: atom_id res chain seq x y z
N MET A 1 14.77 29.89 -2.95
CA MET A 1 14.46 28.44 -3.10
C MET A 1 13.61 27.91 -1.95
N GLU A 2 13.75 28.40 -0.74
CA GLU A 2 12.96 27.98 0.46
C GLU A 2 11.42 28.19 0.34
N HIS A 3 10.98 29.18 -0.45
CA HIS A 3 9.54 29.50 -0.60
C HIS A 3 8.78 28.52 -1.49
N LEU A 4 9.47 27.83 -2.41
CA LEU A 4 8.84 26.83 -3.30
C LEU A 4 8.66 25.46 -2.62
N GLU A 5 9.50 25.10 -1.67
CA GLU A 5 9.37 23.88 -0.88
C GLU A 5 8.18 23.92 0.07
N LYS A 6 7.93 25.11 0.67
CA LYS A 6 6.81 25.29 1.60
C LYS A 6 5.44 25.16 0.93
N PHE A 7 5.30 25.58 -0.34
CA PHE A 7 4.07 25.39 -1.13
C PHE A 7 3.80 23.92 -1.49
N ARG A 8 4.85 23.11 -1.68
CA ARG A 8 4.72 21.67 -1.96
C ARG A 8 4.20 20.89 -0.75
N ASP A 9 4.63 21.23 0.45
CA ASP A 9 4.18 20.59 1.69
C ASP A 9 2.70 20.87 2.00
N ASP A 10 2.24 22.09 1.73
CA ASP A 10 0.85 22.48 1.94
C ASP A 10 -0.11 21.73 1.00
N GLU A 11 0.25 21.48 -0.27
CA GLU A 11 -0.60 20.76 -1.22
C GLU A 11 -0.79 19.29 -0.86
N LEU A 12 0.25 18.57 -0.40
CA LEU A 12 0.10 17.18 0.04
C LEU A 12 -0.77 17.10 1.29
N SER A 13 -0.58 18.04 2.23
CA SER A 13 -1.39 18.12 3.44
C SER A 13 -2.85 18.43 3.12
N VAL A 14 -3.11 19.27 2.11
CA VAL A 14 -4.47 19.54 1.61
C VAL A 14 -5.06 18.30 0.97
N THR A 15 -4.34 17.62 0.07
CA THR A 15 -4.81 16.38 -0.58
C THR A 15 -5.12 15.29 0.46
N ILE A 16 -4.23 15.10 1.45
CA ILE A 16 -4.47 14.15 2.55
C ILE A 16 -5.71 14.57 3.35
N SER A 17 -5.89 15.86 3.62
CA SER A 17 -7.05 16.36 4.37
C SER A 17 -8.35 16.21 3.59
N GLU A 18 -8.36 16.45 2.28
CA GLU A 18 -9.50 16.23 1.39
C GLU A 18 -9.87 14.74 1.33
N LEU A 19 -8.88 13.85 1.21
CA LEU A 19 -9.09 12.40 1.25
C LEU A 19 -9.59 11.93 2.62
N LEU A 20 -9.13 12.54 3.72
CA LEU A 20 -9.64 12.28 5.08
C LEU A 20 -11.13 12.66 5.20
N VAL A 21 -11.55 13.77 4.60
CA VAL A 21 -12.95 14.22 4.60
C VAL A 21 -13.78 13.31 3.70
N ALA A 22 -13.31 13.00 2.49
CA ALA A 22 -14.02 12.12 1.55
C ALA A 22 -14.21 10.69 2.11
N THR A 23 -13.23 10.16 2.85
CA THR A 23 -13.36 8.83 3.50
C THR A 23 -14.24 8.84 4.74
N ALA A 24 -14.58 10.01 5.30
CA ALA A 24 -15.53 10.12 6.40
C ALA A 24 -16.99 9.94 5.91
N ASP A 25 -17.27 10.28 4.66
CA ASP A 25 -18.58 10.15 4.02
C ASP A 25 -18.66 8.81 3.26
N SER A 26 -19.00 7.76 3.98
CA SER A 26 -18.78 6.33 3.67
C SER A 26 -19.62 5.72 2.53
N SER A 27 -19.97 6.45 1.47
CA SER A 27 -20.91 6.00 0.44
C SER A 27 -20.35 5.71 -0.95
N ASP A 28 -19.02 5.82 -1.19
CA ASP A 28 -18.46 5.76 -2.55
C ASP A 28 -17.65 4.48 -2.84
N PRO A 29 -18.01 3.71 -3.93
CA PRO A 29 -17.21 2.58 -4.43
C PRO A 29 -15.86 2.98 -5.03
N LEU A 30 -15.60 4.28 -5.27
CA LEU A 30 -14.36 4.82 -5.85
C LEU A 30 -13.11 4.75 -4.93
N LEU A 31 -13.24 4.10 -3.78
CA LEU A 31 -12.18 4.10 -2.76
C LEU A 31 -10.92 3.30 -3.15
N ASP A 32 -10.97 2.38 -4.12
CA ASP A 32 -9.77 1.63 -4.54
C ASP A 32 -8.84 2.49 -5.39
N ASP A 33 -9.41 3.34 -6.23
CA ASP A 33 -8.66 4.34 -6.99
C ASP A 33 -7.99 5.34 -6.04
N THR A 34 -8.64 5.69 -4.93
CA THR A 34 -8.14 6.65 -3.93
C THR A 34 -6.82 6.19 -3.27
N VAL A 35 -6.67 4.90 -2.94
CA VAL A 35 -5.40 4.41 -2.36
C VAL A 35 -4.30 4.46 -3.41
N THR A 36 -4.59 4.05 -4.64
CA THR A 36 -3.61 4.08 -5.74
C THR A 36 -3.17 5.52 -6.04
N GLU A 37 -4.11 6.46 -6.12
CA GLU A 37 -3.81 7.89 -6.30
C GLU A 37 -2.98 8.45 -5.14
N LEU A 38 -3.30 8.08 -3.90
CA LEU A 38 -2.53 8.47 -2.72
C LEU A 38 -1.09 7.97 -2.79
N LEU A 39 -0.88 6.69 -3.14
CA LEU A 39 0.47 6.12 -3.28
C LEU A 39 1.26 6.83 -4.38
N HIS A 40 0.62 7.10 -5.52
CA HIS A 40 1.23 7.83 -6.63
C HIS A 40 1.66 9.24 -6.21
N ALA A 41 0.75 9.99 -5.58
CA ALA A 41 1.04 11.33 -5.07
C ALA A 41 2.19 11.32 -4.06
N MET A 42 2.19 10.35 -3.13
CA MET A 42 3.27 10.18 -2.17
C MET A 42 4.61 9.90 -2.84
N ARG A 43 4.64 8.93 -3.78
CA ARG A 43 5.87 8.57 -4.49
C ARG A 43 6.46 9.77 -5.20
N MET A 44 5.62 10.51 -5.94
CA MET A 44 6.05 11.70 -6.68
C MET A 44 6.58 12.81 -5.77
N ARG A 45 5.87 13.06 -4.65
CA ARG A 45 6.21 14.15 -3.72
C ARG A 45 7.44 13.87 -2.87
N MET A 46 7.61 12.62 -2.45
CA MET A 46 8.75 12.19 -1.65
C MET A 46 9.94 11.78 -2.53
N GLU A 47 9.78 11.83 -3.87
CA GLU A 47 10.79 11.41 -4.85
C GLU A 47 11.34 10.01 -4.56
N MET A 48 10.42 9.07 -4.24
CA MET A 48 10.76 7.69 -4.00
C MET A 48 10.62 6.85 -5.27
N ASP A 49 11.39 5.76 -5.35
CA ASP A 49 11.30 4.84 -6.49
C ASP A 49 10.11 3.90 -6.37
N VAL A 50 9.75 3.53 -5.15
CA VAL A 50 8.69 2.58 -4.86
C VAL A 50 7.89 3.03 -3.65
N VAL A 51 6.56 2.95 -3.73
CA VAL A 51 5.63 3.05 -2.59
C VAL A 51 4.67 1.88 -2.65
N PHE A 52 4.38 1.26 -1.51
CA PHE A 52 3.45 0.13 -1.46
C PHE A 52 2.73 0.01 -0.11
N VAL A 53 1.54 -0.58 -0.17
CA VAL A 53 0.84 -1.14 0.99
C VAL A 53 1.05 -2.64 0.99
N SER A 54 1.45 -3.19 2.11
CA SER A 54 1.49 -4.64 2.32
C SER A 54 0.59 -5.06 3.46
N GLU A 55 0.12 -6.29 3.40
CA GLU A 55 -0.64 -6.99 4.43
C GLU A 55 0.19 -8.14 5.00
N PHE A 56 0.11 -8.37 6.30
CA PHE A 56 0.65 -9.56 6.93
C PHE A 56 -0.48 -10.60 7.12
N ILE A 57 -0.37 -11.69 6.40
CA ILE A 57 -1.34 -12.78 6.42
C ILE A 57 -0.60 -14.13 6.40
N ASP A 58 -0.96 -15.03 7.31
CA ASP A 58 -0.40 -16.40 7.40
C ASP A 58 1.13 -16.45 7.41
N GLY A 59 1.78 -15.52 8.14
CA GLY A 59 3.24 -15.41 8.22
C GLY A 59 3.90 -14.88 6.95
N ARG A 60 3.13 -14.39 6.01
CA ARG A 60 3.61 -13.80 4.75
C ARG A 60 3.31 -12.31 4.72
N ARG A 61 4.15 -11.56 3.99
CA ARG A 61 3.89 -10.20 3.58
C ARG A 61 3.38 -10.22 2.14
N MET A 62 2.15 -9.79 1.91
CA MET A 62 1.52 -9.70 0.61
C MET A 62 1.44 -8.24 0.17
N PHE A 63 1.82 -7.92 -1.05
CA PHE A 63 1.69 -6.58 -1.61
C PHE A 63 0.26 -6.34 -2.09
N ARG A 64 -0.45 -5.39 -1.49
CA ARG A 64 -1.85 -5.06 -1.85
C ARG A 64 -1.93 -3.96 -2.90
N TYR A 65 -1.17 -2.88 -2.70
CA TYR A 65 -1.11 -1.76 -3.62
C TYR A 65 0.36 -1.40 -3.84
N VAL A 66 0.72 -1.10 -5.07
CA VAL A 66 2.11 -0.79 -5.45
C VAL A 66 2.12 0.34 -6.49
N ASP A 67 2.93 1.36 -6.27
CA ASP A 67 3.26 2.39 -7.26
C ASP A 67 4.77 2.44 -7.46
N LEU A 68 5.21 2.36 -8.73
CA LEU A 68 6.60 2.22 -9.13
C LEU A 68 7.04 3.38 -10.02
N ALA A 69 8.24 3.88 -9.80
CA ALA A 69 8.91 4.76 -10.76
C ALA A 69 9.39 3.96 -11.99
N PRO A 70 9.54 4.59 -13.15
CA PRO A 70 10.18 3.95 -14.29
C PRO A 70 11.58 3.44 -13.95
N GLY A 71 11.84 2.15 -14.21
CA GLY A 71 13.12 1.52 -13.91
C GLY A 71 13.31 1.04 -12.46
N ALA A 72 12.31 1.21 -11.60
CA ALA A 72 12.31 0.63 -10.25
C ALA A 72 12.27 -0.91 -10.30
N PRO A 73 12.68 -1.59 -9.22
CA PRO A 73 12.53 -3.04 -9.11
C PRO A 73 11.07 -3.46 -9.33
N ASN A 74 10.86 -4.53 -10.10
CA ASN A 74 9.52 -5.04 -10.37
C ASN A 74 8.93 -5.68 -9.11
N ILE A 75 7.91 -5.04 -8.55
CA ILE A 75 7.10 -5.54 -7.44
C ILE A 75 5.65 -5.53 -7.91
N GLU A 76 5.02 -6.69 -7.91
CA GLU A 76 3.65 -6.83 -8.40
C GLU A 76 2.68 -6.87 -7.22
N ALA A 77 1.54 -6.19 -7.36
CA ALA A 77 0.43 -6.37 -6.44
C ALA A 77 -0.01 -7.84 -6.48
N GLY A 78 -0.19 -8.41 -5.28
CA GLY A 78 -0.47 -9.82 -5.15
C GLY A 78 0.72 -10.73 -4.95
N ALA A 79 1.92 -10.31 -5.30
CA ALA A 79 3.11 -11.05 -4.93
C ALA A 79 3.28 -11.08 -3.40
N SER A 80 3.89 -12.13 -2.89
CA SER A 80 4.13 -12.29 -1.46
C SER A 80 5.46 -12.97 -1.17
N ASN A 81 6.03 -12.67 -0.01
CA ASN A 81 7.22 -13.33 0.52
C ASN A 81 7.06 -13.60 2.02
N PRO A 82 7.87 -14.49 2.63
CA PRO A 82 7.85 -14.65 4.08
C PRO A 82 8.03 -13.30 4.79
N ALA A 83 7.18 -13.02 5.78
CA ALA A 83 7.21 -11.74 6.49
C ALA A 83 8.56 -11.52 7.18
N GLU A 84 9.14 -12.57 7.74
CA GLU A 84 10.45 -12.58 8.41
C GLU A 84 11.63 -12.19 7.51
N GLU A 85 11.48 -12.35 6.19
CA GLU A 85 12.49 -11.94 5.18
C GLU A 85 12.33 -10.46 4.77
N SER A 86 11.48 -9.70 5.46
CA SER A 86 11.21 -8.30 5.09
C SER A 86 11.75 -7.30 6.10
N VAL A 87 12.19 -6.14 5.61
CA VAL A 87 12.51 -4.99 6.47
C VAL A 87 11.25 -4.50 7.20
N CYS A 88 10.09 -4.56 6.53
CA CYS A 88 8.81 -4.10 7.08
C CYS A 88 8.42 -4.83 8.37
N GLN A 89 8.62 -6.16 8.45
CA GLN A 89 8.38 -6.92 9.68
C GLN A 89 9.27 -6.44 10.82
N ARG A 90 10.54 -6.17 10.55
CA ARG A 90 11.48 -5.68 11.55
C ARG A 90 11.14 -4.29 12.06
N VAL A 91 10.55 -3.45 11.21
CA VAL A 91 10.03 -2.14 11.62
C VAL A 91 8.86 -2.31 12.57
N VAL A 92 7.90 -3.19 12.25
CA VAL A 92 6.74 -3.48 13.12
C VAL A 92 7.18 -4.03 14.48
N GLU A 93 8.23 -4.83 14.51
CA GLU A 93 8.81 -5.39 15.73
C GLU A 93 9.75 -4.42 16.48
N GLY A 94 9.93 -3.20 15.96
CA GLY A 94 10.81 -2.18 16.55
C GLY A 94 12.31 -2.48 16.46
N ARG A 95 12.72 -3.47 15.65
CA ARG A 95 14.11 -3.85 15.42
C ARG A 95 14.83 -2.94 14.42
N VAL A 96 14.08 -2.30 13.53
CA VAL A 96 14.56 -1.33 12.54
C VAL A 96 13.74 -0.05 12.69
N PRO A 97 14.36 1.13 12.64
CA PRO A 97 13.65 2.40 12.67
C PRO A 97 12.68 2.55 11.48
N GLU A 98 11.57 3.26 11.67
CA GLU A 98 10.62 3.58 10.59
C GLU A 98 11.24 4.46 9.48
N LEU A 99 12.22 5.31 9.82
CA LEU A 99 12.96 6.16 8.89
C LEU A 99 14.43 5.73 8.84
N VAL A 100 14.88 5.30 7.66
CA VAL A 100 16.26 4.89 7.39
C VAL A 100 16.76 5.61 6.15
N GLN A 101 17.65 6.59 6.33
CA GLN A 101 18.24 7.37 5.24
C GLN A 101 19.25 6.57 4.40
N ASN A 102 19.88 5.55 5.00
CA ASN A 102 20.85 4.68 4.34
C ASN A 102 20.79 3.26 4.92
N LEU A 103 20.04 2.40 4.23
CA LEU A 103 19.82 1.03 4.68
C LEU A 103 21.09 0.19 4.62
N SER A 104 21.95 0.40 3.64
CA SER A 104 23.23 -0.30 3.52
C SER A 104 24.19 0.07 4.67
N ALA A 105 24.13 1.30 5.18
CA ALA A 105 24.91 1.69 6.35
C ALA A 105 24.34 1.04 7.61
N LEU A 106 23.02 1.00 7.76
CA LEU A 106 22.34 0.34 8.87
C LEU A 106 22.65 -1.16 8.90
N ALA A 107 22.59 -1.84 7.77
CA ALA A 107 22.85 -3.28 7.66
C ALA A 107 24.25 -3.69 8.14
N ARG A 108 25.25 -2.81 8.03
CA ARG A 108 26.59 -3.09 8.56
C ARG A 108 26.65 -3.18 10.09
N THR A 109 25.71 -2.58 10.79
CA THR A 109 25.65 -2.53 12.25
C THR A 109 24.54 -3.40 12.83
N HIS A 110 23.60 -3.86 11.99
CA HIS A 110 22.47 -4.69 12.37
C HIS A 110 22.60 -6.07 11.72
N ALA A 111 23.10 -7.04 12.49
CA ALA A 111 23.34 -8.42 12.01
C ALA A 111 22.06 -9.17 11.58
N ASP A 112 20.90 -8.64 11.93
CA ASP A 112 19.57 -9.22 11.69
C ASP A 112 18.88 -8.66 10.44
N MET A 113 19.60 -7.93 9.59
CA MET A 113 19.02 -7.43 8.35
C MET A 113 18.82 -8.57 7.34
N PRO A 114 17.64 -8.62 6.66
CA PRO A 114 17.39 -9.66 5.67
C PRO A 114 18.24 -9.44 4.43
N GLU A 115 18.54 -10.52 3.73
CA GLU A 115 19.02 -10.42 2.35
C GLU A 115 17.90 -9.91 1.46
N LEU A 116 18.18 -8.84 0.72
CA LEU A 116 17.20 -8.22 -0.16
C LEU A 116 17.48 -8.59 -1.61
N PRO A 117 16.45 -8.88 -2.43
CA PRO A 117 16.63 -9.26 -3.83
C PRO A 117 17.11 -8.11 -4.73
N PHE A 118 17.08 -6.88 -4.21
CA PHE A 118 17.51 -5.66 -4.89
C PHE A 118 18.05 -4.64 -3.88
N GLN A 119 18.78 -3.66 -4.39
CA GLN A 119 19.35 -2.61 -3.55
C GLN A 119 18.28 -1.65 -3.05
N ILE A 120 18.28 -1.39 -1.75
CA ILE A 120 17.52 -0.33 -1.09
C ILE A 120 18.52 0.62 -0.42
N GLY A 121 18.49 1.89 -0.84
CA GLY A 121 19.31 2.95 -0.26
C GLY A 121 18.62 3.59 0.94
N ALA A 122 17.45 4.20 0.75
CA ALA A 122 16.64 4.74 1.83
C ALA A 122 15.31 4.00 1.95
N HIS A 123 14.77 3.93 3.16
CA HIS A 123 13.54 3.19 3.47
C HIS A 123 12.75 3.91 4.55
N LEU A 124 11.48 4.19 4.26
CA LEU A 124 10.49 4.58 5.26
C LEU A 124 9.41 3.52 5.32
N SER A 125 9.01 3.16 6.52
CA SER A 125 7.95 2.18 6.74
C SER A 125 7.24 2.48 8.04
N THR A 126 5.92 2.39 8.02
CA THR A 126 5.10 2.56 9.21
C THR A 126 4.02 1.49 9.28
N PRO A 127 3.67 0.97 10.47
CA PRO A 127 2.59 0.01 10.60
C PRO A 127 1.23 0.64 10.27
N ILE A 128 0.37 -0.15 9.61
CA ILE A 128 -1.05 0.16 9.42
C ILE A 128 -1.81 -0.51 10.56
N VAL A 129 -2.26 0.29 11.52
CA VAL A 129 -2.93 -0.19 12.73
C VAL A 129 -4.43 0.04 12.61
N LEU A 130 -5.22 -1.05 12.67
CA LEU A 130 -6.67 -1.03 12.57
C LEU A 130 -7.32 -0.54 13.89
N LYS A 131 -8.63 -0.24 13.86
CA LYS A 131 -9.39 0.19 15.05
C LYS A 131 -9.35 -0.81 16.20
N ASN A 132 -9.27 -2.11 15.90
CA ASN A 132 -9.13 -3.18 16.87
C ASN A 132 -7.70 -3.34 17.43
N GLN A 133 -6.79 -2.41 17.11
CA GLN A 133 -5.37 -2.40 17.50
C GLN A 133 -4.52 -3.50 16.85
N GLN A 134 -5.05 -4.23 15.88
CA GLN A 134 -4.26 -5.18 15.11
C GLN A 134 -3.43 -4.46 14.05
N VAL A 135 -2.21 -4.92 13.85
CA VAL A 135 -1.39 -4.50 12.72
C VAL A 135 -1.83 -5.28 11.49
N TYR A 136 -2.43 -4.57 10.54
CA TYR A 136 -2.82 -5.14 9.25
C TYR A 136 -1.59 -5.46 8.40
N GLY A 137 -0.64 -4.55 8.38
CA GLY A 137 0.57 -4.62 7.57
C GLY A 137 1.34 -3.33 7.66
N THR A 138 1.96 -2.90 6.57
CA THR A 138 2.76 -1.68 6.53
C THR A 138 2.50 -0.85 5.28
N LEU A 139 2.59 0.47 5.43
CA LEU A 139 2.79 1.42 4.33
C LEU A 139 4.28 1.73 4.27
N CYS A 140 4.89 1.48 3.12
CA CYS A 140 6.33 1.60 2.92
C CYS A 140 6.65 2.38 1.66
N CYS A 141 7.77 3.10 1.68
CA CYS A 141 8.41 3.62 0.48
C CYS A 141 9.93 3.45 0.57
N PHE A 142 10.56 3.31 -0.59
CA PHE A 142 12.02 3.24 -0.64
C PHE A 142 12.58 3.84 -1.93
N SER A 143 13.87 4.18 -1.88
CA SER A 143 14.67 4.54 -3.04
C SER A 143 15.90 3.63 -3.14
N ALA A 144 16.40 3.39 -4.37
CA ALA A 144 17.62 2.63 -4.60
C ALA A 144 18.85 3.36 -4.07
N ALA A 145 18.84 4.69 -4.09
CA ALA A 145 19.89 5.54 -3.54
C ALA A 145 19.60 5.92 -2.08
N PRO A 146 20.64 6.14 -1.24
CA PRO A 146 20.48 6.77 0.05
C PRO A 146 19.89 8.18 -0.07
N ARG A 147 19.07 8.59 0.91
CA ARG A 147 18.38 9.88 0.97
C ARG A 147 18.65 10.55 2.32
N PRO A 148 19.79 11.29 2.44
CA PRO A 148 20.14 11.99 3.68
C PRO A 148 19.23 13.19 3.98
N ASP A 149 18.45 13.63 3.01
CA ASP A 149 17.49 14.73 3.08
C ASP A 149 16.16 14.35 3.74
N LEU A 150 15.85 13.05 3.87
CA LEU A 150 14.64 12.60 4.53
C LEU A 150 14.66 12.97 6.02
N VAL A 151 13.55 13.54 6.47
CA VAL A 151 13.38 14.04 7.85
C VAL A 151 12.15 13.46 8.52
N GLN A 152 12.01 13.73 9.82
CA GLN A 152 10.86 13.26 10.60
C GLN A 152 9.51 13.69 10.00
N ALA A 153 9.44 14.88 9.41
CA ALA A 153 8.22 15.36 8.76
C ALA A 153 7.75 14.46 7.60
N ASP A 154 8.68 13.82 6.88
CA ASP A 154 8.33 12.86 5.81
C ASP A 154 7.75 11.57 6.38
N LEU A 155 8.29 11.09 7.50
CA LEU A 155 7.73 9.97 8.23
C LEU A 155 6.33 10.29 8.78
N ASP A 156 6.12 11.49 9.28
CA ASP A 156 4.81 11.89 9.81
C ASP A 156 3.75 11.96 8.70
N LYS A 157 4.13 12.40 7.49
CA LYS A 157 3.26 12.30 6.29
C LYS A 157 2.91 10.84 5.95
N LEU A 158 3.92 9.95 5.99
CA LEU A 158 3.70 8.51 5.77
C LEU A 158 2.70 7.93 6.79
N ARG A 159 2.84 8.28 8.07
CA ARG A 159 1.94 7.85 9.16
C ARG A 159 0.50 8.35 8.97
N MET A 160 0.33 9.60 8.51
CA MET A 160 -0.99 10.12 8.16
C MET A 160 -1.64 9.30 7.05
N CYS A 161 -0.89 8.99 5.99
CA CYS A 161 -1.39 8.14 4.90
C CYS A 161 -1.70 6.71 5.37
N ALA A 162 -0.88 6.12 6.25
CA ALA A 162 -1.16 4.81 6.84
C ALA A 162 -2.49 4.81 7.63
N THR A 163 -2.81 5.91 8.31
CA THR A 163 -4.11 6.09 9.00
C THR A 163 -5.29 6.08 8.02
N LEU A 164 -5.13 6.68 6.83
CA LEU A 164 -6.16 6.64 5.77
C LEU A 164 -6.37 5.22 5.25
N VAL A 165 -5.27 4.52 4.96
CA VAL A 165 -5.32 3.13 4.53
C VAL A 165 -5.99 2.25 5.60
N ALA A 166 -5.65 2.43 6.89
CA ALA A 166 -6.27 1.70 7.99
C ALA A 166 -7.79 1.90 8.03
N ARG A 167 -8.27 3.14 7.87
CA ARG A 167 -9.71 3.44 7.82
C ARG A 167 -10.39 2.74 6.65
N LYS A 168 -9.75 2.71 5.48
CA LYS A 168 -10.25 2.00 4.30
C LYS A 168 -10.39 0.51 4.56
N VAL A 169 -9.37 -0.12 5.13
CA VAL A 169 -9.39 -1.55 5.48
C VAL A 169 -10.51 -1.84 6.50
N ASP A 170 -10.62 -1.04 7.55
CA ASP A 170 -11.69 -1.17 8.57
C ASP A 170 -13.09 -1.08 7.93
N LEU A 171 -13.30 -0.16 6.98
CA LEU A 171 -14.57 0.00 6.26
C LEU A 171 -14.87 -1.23 5.39
N ASN A 172 -13.90 -1.72 4.64
CA ASN A 172 -14.06 -2.89 3.81
C ASN A 172 -14.39 -4.13 4.64
N GLN A 173 -13.69 -4.35 5.75
CA GLN A 173 -13.97 -5.45 6.69
C GLN A 173 -15.38 -5.33 7.29
N SER A 174 -15.82 -4.14 7.67
CA SER A 174 -17.16 -3.92 8.25
C SER A 174 -18.30 -4.17 7.24
N ARG A 175 -18.02 -4.02 5.94
CA ARG A 175 -18.97 -4.30 4.85
C ARG A 175 -18.95 -5.76 4.37
N GLY A 176 -18.06 -6.59 4.93
CA GLY A 176 -17.84 -7.97 4.47
C GLY A 176 -17.21 -8.04 3.07
N ILE A 177 -16.62 -6.94 2.62
CA ILE A 177 -15.85 -6.92 1.37
C ILE A 177 -14.51 -7.59 1.66
N VAL A 178 -14.39 -8.85 1.22
CA VAL A 178 -13.11 -9.55 1.22
C VAL A 178 -12.40 -9.13 -0.07
N GLU A 179 -11.22 -8.52 0.03
CA GLU A 179 -10.38 -8.29 -1.15
C GLU A 179 -10.12 -9.64 -1.83
N PRO A 180 -10.43 -9.78 -3.13
CA PRO A 180 -10.18 -11.05 -3.82
C PRO A 180 -8.69 -11.39 -3.77
N PRO A 181 -8.33 -12.68 -3.75
CA PRO A 181 -6.93 -13.07 -3.89
C PRO A 181 -6.37 -12.49 -5.19
N PRO A 182 -5.10 -12.04 -5.18
CA PRO A 182 -4.50 -11.28 -6.27
C PRO A 182 -4.36 -12.03 -7.61
N ASP A 183 -4.49 -13.32 -7.58
CA ASP A 183 -4.48 -14.23 -8.74
C ASP A 183 -5.89 -14.57 -9.26
N TRP A 184 -6.93 -13.90 -8.74
CA TRP A 184 -8.29 -14.10 -9.21
C TRP A 184 -8.45 -13.59 -10.64
N LYS A 185 -8.12 -14.42 -11.58
CA LYS A 185 -8.47 -14.22 -12.99
C LYS A 185 -9.96 -14.44 -13.11
N LEU A 186 -10.70 -13.40 -13.52
CA LEU A 186 -12.04 -13.57 -14.08
C LEU A 186 -11.87 -14.39 -15.36
N GLU A 187 -11.93 -15.70 -15.26
CA GLU A 187 -12.13 -16.51 -16.45
C GLU A 187 -13.51 -16.11 -17.00
N PRO A 188 -13.61 -15.71 -18.27
CA PRO A 188 -14.92 -15.49 -18.87
C PRO A 188 -15.71 -16.77 -18.66
N MET A 189 -16.89 -16.66 -18.04
CA MET A 189 -17.84 -17.79 -18.00
C MET A 189 -18.34 -18.01 -19.42
N ASP A 190 -17.61 -18.78 -20.22
CA ASP A 190 -17.93 -19.09 -21.61
C ASP A 190 -19.18 -19.98 -21.75
N THR A 191 -19.80 -20.39 -20.65
CA THR A 191 -21.02 -21.24 -20.70
C THR A 191 -21.96 -20.86 -19.55
N TYR A 192 -22.66 -19.71 -19.67
CA TYR A 192 -23.96 -19.63 -19.03
C TYR A 192 -24.98 -20.42 -19.84
N GLU A 193 -25.11 -21.68 -19.54
CA GLU A 193 -26.29 -22.46 -19.98
C GLU A 193 -27.52 -21.89 -19.25
N SER A 194 -28.35 -21.14 -19.99
CA SER A 194 -29.62 -20.64 -19.48
C SER A 194 -30.42 -21.79 -18.87
N PRO A 195 -30.91 -21.68 -17.64
CA PRO A 195 -31.75 -22.68 -17.04
C PRO A 195 -32.93 -23.06 -17.98
N ALA A 196 -33.27 -24.31 -18.08
CA ALA A 196 -34.25 -24.88 -19.03
C ALA A 196 -35.62 -24.18 -19.02
N TRP A 197 -35.99 -23.47 -17.94
CA TRP A 197 -37.25 -22.71 -17.85
C TRP A 197 -37.25 -21.44 -18.73
N HIS A 198 -36.09 -20.87 -19.11
CA HIS A 198 -36.04 -19.76 -20.08
C HIS A 198 -36.28 -20.22 -21.53
N GLN A 199 -36.16 -21.50 -21.83
CA GLN A 199 -36.45 -22.06 -23.17
C GLN A 199 -37.94 -22.37 -23.36
N ALA A 200 -38.70 -22.55 -22.29
CA ALA A 200 -40.15 -22.88 -22.36
C ALA A 200 -41.00 -21.66 -22.77
N SER A 201 -40.59 -20.44 -22.42
CA SER A 201 -41.36 -19.21 -22.70
C SER A 201 -41.33 -18.79 -24.18
N ARG A 202 -40.39 -19.29 -24.99
CA ARG A 202 -40.30 -18.97 -26.43
C ARG A 202 -41.17 -19.91 -27.32
N ARG A 203 -41.68 -21.02 -26.79
CA ARG A 203 -42.57 -21.96 -27.54
C ARG A 203 -44.05 -21.63 -27.41
N ALA A 204 -44.45 -20.79 -26.47
CA ALA A 204 -45.86 -20.42 -26.26
C ALA A 204 -46.30 -19.16 -27.01
N ALA A 205 -45.42 -18.56 -27.83
CA ALA A 205 -45.69 -17.33 -28.60
C ALA A 205 -45.60 -17.53 -30.12
N ARG A 206 -46.00 -18.73 -30.61
CA ARG A 206 -46.26 -18.99 -32.02
C ARG A 206 -47.62 -19.62 -32.23
#